data_54dcfb20fa8557a2d891d88cf7e70945
#
_entry.id   54dcfb20fa8557a2d891d88cf7e70945
#
_cell.length_a   1.000
_cell.length_b   1.000
_cell.length_c   1.000
_cell.angle_alpha   90.00
_cell.angle_beta   90.00
_cell.angle_gamma   90.00
#
_symmetry.space_group_name_H-M   'P 1'
#
loop_
_entity.id
_entity.type
_entity.pdbx_description
1 polymer ?
#
loop_
_entity_poly.entity_id
_entity_poly.type
_entity_poly.pdbx_seq_one_letter_code
_entity_poly.pdbx_strand_id
1 'polypeptide(L)'
;SRGLGDVYKRQVELNKQKDMIPIVGIAGEEMQKKDFFYEYLAKELQLSKEEILDFDLYLYNTEMPETVGMGKELISAPRLDNLTSVQALLDGIITGEREDGINLIALFDHEEIGSRTKQGAGSMLLRDVVEKIQISLGRDACQVKEALYQSMLLSVDVAHAMHPNQNQKADVTNQPVLNRGFCIKESGNQSYATDCEVVAIVEQICKKEMIAYQKYVNRSDIAGGS
;
A
#
# COMPACT_ATOMS: atom_id res chain seq x y z
N SER A 1 4.13 5.64 5.36
CA SER A 1 3.83 4.42 6.11
C SER A 1 3.56 4.74 7.58
N ARG A 2 2.48 4.18 8.12
CA ARG A 2 2.11 4.34 9.53
C ARG A 2 3.02 3.56 10.50
N GLY A 3 4.02 2.84 9.99
CA GLY A 3 4.93 2.04 10.75
C GLY A 3 5.82 2.84 11.71
N LEU A 4 7.05 3.03 11.34
CA LEU A 4 8.01 3.80 12.14
C LEU A 4 7.58 5.27 12.34
N GLY A 5 6.86 5.87 11.39
CA GLY A 5 6.33 7.22 11.52
C GLY A 5 5.39 7.41 12.71
N ASP A 6 4.53 6.44 13.02
CA ASP A 6 3.63 6.52 14.18
C ASP A 6 4.37 6.41 15.52
N VAL A 7 5.54 5.78 15.52
CA VAL A 7 6.42 5.71 16.70
C VAL A 7 6.96 7.09 17.08
N TYR A 8 7.27 7.91 16.08
CA TYR A 8 7.84 9.24 16.28
C TYR A 8 6.80 10.35 16.39
N LYS A 9 5.57 10.15 15.91
CA LYS A 9 4.48 11.15 15.96
C LYS A 9 4.16 11.70 17.35
N ARG A 10 4.44 10.96 18.42
CA ARG A 10 4.28 11.44 19.79
C ARG A 10 5.47 12.25 20.30
N GLN A 11 6.60 12.23 19.61
CA GLN A 11 7.81 12.96 20.02
C GLN A 11 7.99 14.27 19.23
N VAL A 12 7.51 14.30 17.97
CA VAL A 12 7.48 15.53 17.16
C VAL A 12 6.13 15.62 16.49
N GLU A 13 5.25 16.43 17.03
CA GLU A 13 3.94 16.71 16.43
C GLU A 13 4.13 17.66 15.24
N LEU A 14 4.19 17.09 14.04
CA LEU A 14 4.30 17.86 12.81
C LEU A 14 2.99 18.60 12.52
N ASN A 15 3.08 19.92 12.35
CA ASN A 15 1.98 20.72 11.84
C ASN A 15 1.92 20.56 10.31
N LYS A 16 0.91 19.87 9.81
CA LYS A 16 0.77 19.57 8.37
C LYS A 16 0.75 20.82 7.49
N GLN A 17 0.24 21.94 8.01
CA GLN A 17 0.12 23.20 7.28
C GLN A 17 1.46 23.95 7.20
N LYS A 18 2.38 23.75 8.13
CA LYS A 18 3.63 24.50 8.22
C LYS A 18 4.85 23.62 7.92
N ASP A 19 4.90 22.44 8.53
CA ASP A 19 6.11 21.61 8.52
C ASP A 19 6.19 20.70 7.28
N MET A 20 5.07 20.56 6.55
CA MET A 20 4.98 19.71 5.35
C MET A 20 5.06 20.51 4.04
N ILE A 21 5.21 21.83 4.10
CA ILE A 21 5.34 22.67 2.91
C ILE A 21 6.78 22.56 2.38
N PRO A 22 6.97 22.11 1.12
CA PRO A 22 8.31 21.98 0.56
C PRO A 22 8.94 23.33 0.26
N ILE A 23 10.24 23.44 0.48
CA ILE A 23 11.04 24.57 0.03
C ILE A 23 11.50 24.26 -1.39
N VAL A 24 11.04 25.03 -2.36
CA VAL A 24 11.34 24.79 -3.78
C VAL A 24 12.47 25.67 -4.34
N GLY A 25 12.92 26.66 -3.60
CA GLY A 25 14.01 27.54 -4.02
C GLY A 25 14.25 28.72 -3.09
N ILE A 26 15.28 29.49 -3.40
CA ILE A 26 15.59 30.77 -2.74
C ILE A 26 14.90 31.87 -3.53
N ALA A 27 14.07 32.67 -2.87
CA ALA A 27 13.31 33.74 -3.51
C ALA A 27 14.22 34.81 -4.09
N GLY A 28 14.16 34.98 -5.41
CA GLY A 28 14.70 36.14 -6.14
C GLY A 28 13.58 37.04 -6.68
N GLU A 29 13.93 38.11 -7.37
CA GLU A 29 12.93 39.05 -7.93
C GLU A 29 11.95 38.37 -8.89
N GLU A 30 12.43 37.35 -9.64
CA GLU A 30 11.59 36.61 -10.59
C GLU A 30 10.54 35.71 -9.89
N MET A 31 10.88 35.11 -8.76
CA MET A 31 9.98 34.25 -7.99
C MET A 31 8.84 35.03 -7.30
N GLN A 32 8.92 36.35 -7.23
CA GLN A 32 7.88 37.21 -6.69
C GLN A 32 6.75 37.47 -7.70
N LYS A 33 6.94 37.12 -8.97
CA LYS A 33 5.89 37.24 -10.00
C LYS A 33 4.77 36.23 -9.71
N LYS A 34 3.54 36.68 -9.82
CA LYS A 34 2.33 35.87 -9.53
C LYS A 34 2.30 34.55 -10.30
N ASP A 35 2.82 34.54 -11.51
CA ASP A 35 2.74 33.42 -12.44
C ASP A 35 4.05 32.62 -12.55
N PHE A 36 5.03 32.90 -11.70
CA PHE A 36 6.36 32.28 -11.75
C PHE A 36 6.30 30.75 -11.85
N PHE A 37 5.43 30.13 -11.04
CA PHE A 37 5.36 28.67 -10.97
C PHE A 37 4.74 28.07 -12.23
N TYR A 38 3.75 28.72 -12.83
CA TYR A 38 3.20 28.30 -14.14
C TYR A 38 4.24 28.47 -15.26
N GLU A 39 5.03 29.53 -15.27
CA GLU A 39 6.12 29.73 -16.22
C GLU A 39 7.21 28.66 -16.07
N TYR A 40 7.53 28.31 -14.82
CA TYR A 40 8.45 27.20 -14.52
C TYR A 40 7.95 25.88 -15.06
N LEU A 41 6.70 25.51 -14.76
CA LEU A 41 6.08 24.28 -15.25
C LEU A 41 6.00 24.23 -16.79
N ALA A 42 5.59 25.33 -17.40
CA ALA A 42 5.51 25.44 -18.86
C ALA A 42 6.86 25.18 -19.52
N LYS A 43 7.94 25.71 -18.96
CA LYS A 43 9.31 25.46 -19.41
C LYS A 43 9.71 24.00 -19.25
N GLU A 44 9.47 23.39 -18.09
CA GLU A 44 9.81 21.99 -17.80
C GLU A 44 9.03 21.01 -18.71
N LEU A 45 7.76 21.33 -18.97
CA LEU A 45 6.88 20.50 -19.80
C LEU A 45 6.98 20.80 -21.30
N GLN A 46 7.72 21.84 -21.69
CA GLN A 46 7.83 22.34 -23.07
C GLN A 46 6.46 22.71 -23.67
N LEU A 47 5.61 23.34 -22.86
CA LEU A 47 4.30 23.84 -23.21
C LEU A 47 4.24 25.37 -23.11
N SER A 48 3.21 25.98 -23.69
CA SER A 48 2.87 27.35 -23.34
C SER A 48 2.12 27.40 -22.00
N LYS A 49 2.22 28.50 -21.28
CA LYS A 49 1.54 28.67 -19.99
C LYS A 49 0.02 28.53 -20.10
N GLU A 50 -0.54 28.97 -21.20
CA GLU A 50 -1.96 28.95 -21.52
C GLU A 50 -2.50 27.51 -21.75
N GLU A 51 -1.61 26.56 -22.05
CA GLU A 51 -1.98 25.16 -22.19
C GLU A 51 -2.09 24.43 -20.84
N ILE A 52 -1.56 25.03 -19.75
CA ILE A 52 -1.66 24.45 -18.40
C ILE A 52 -2.90 25.01 -17.73
N LEU A 53 -3.98 24.23 -17.73
CA LEU A 53 -5.24 24.64 -17.13
C LEU A 53 -5.24 24.48 -15.61
N ASP A 54 -4.67 23.39 -15.12
CA ASP A 54 -4.49 23.05 -13.69
C ASP A 54 -3.45 21.94 -13.56
N PHE A 55 -3.01 21.63 -12.34
CA PHE A 55 -2.05 20.58 -12.08
C PHE A 55 -2.14 20.02 -10.65
N ASP A 56 -1.79 18.74 -10.51
CA ASP A 56 -1.51 18.09 -9.24
C ASP A 56 -0.01 17.79 -9.13
N LEU A 57 0.60 18.12 -8.01
CA LEU A 57 2.01 17.88 -7.73
C LEU A 57 2.19 16.99 -6.51
N TYR A 58 3.06 16.00 -6.65
CA TYR A 58 3.36 15.05 -5.60
C TYR A 58 4.86 15.05 -5.29
N LEU A 59 5.18 15.03 -4.00
CA LEU A 59 6.56 14.85 -3.54
C LEU A 59 6.88 13.37 -3.42
N TYR A 60 8.06 12.99 -3.85
CA TYR A 60 8.57 11.64 -3.65
C TYR A 60 10.03 11.66 -3.22
N ASN A 61 10.44 10.64 -2.47
CA ASN A 61 11.81 10.47 -2.05
C ASN A 61 12.66 9.94 -3.23
N THR A 62 13.78 10.60 -3.51
CA THR A 62 14.74 10.25 -4.58
C THR A 62 15.95 9.48 -4.06
N GLU A 63 16.02 9.12 -2.78
CA GLU A 63 17.12 8.31 -2.25
C GLU A 63 17.17 6.94 -2.95
N MET A 64 18.38 6.52 -3.27
CA MET A 64 18.60 5.22 -3.89
C MET A 64 18.54 4.11 -2.84
N PRO A 65 18.02 2.92 -3.22
CA PRO A 65 18.07 1.75 -2.35
C PRO A 65 19.51 1.37 -1.98
N GLU A 66 19.71 1.00 -0.72
CA GLU A 66 21.01 0.55 -0.21
C GLU A 66 20.88 -0.69 0.67
N THR A 67 21.91 -1.51 0.69
CA THR A 67 22.05 -2.57 1.68
C THR A 67 22.72 -2.01 2.93
N VAL A 68 22.11 -2.26 4.09
CA VAL A 68 22.56 -1.73 5.39
C VAL A 68 22.70 -2.85 6.41
N GLY A 69 23.30 -2.54 7.56
CA GLY A 69 23.63 -3.50 8.59
C GLY A 69 25.11 -3.86 8.56
N MET A 70 25.62 -4.46 9.63
CA MET A 70 27.04 -4.84 9.75
C MET A 70 27.44 -5.90 8.71
N GLY A 71 26.52 -6.80 8.38
CA GLY A 71 26.66 -7.85 7.35
C GLY A 71 25.94 -7.52 6.05
N LYS A 72 25.44 -6.28 5.87
CA LYS A 72 24.60 -5.89 4.72
C LYS A 72 23.35 -6.75 4.54
N GLU A 73 22.79 -7.22 5.63
CA GLU A 73 21.67 -8.15 5.67
C GLU A 73 20.29 -7.48 5.56
N LEU A 74 20.25 -6.16 5.55
CA LEU A 74 19.02 -5.39 5.44
C LEU A 74 19.02 -4.55 4.16
N ILE A 75 17.83 -4.27 3.64
CA ILE A 75 17.61 -3.33 2.54
C ILE A 75 16.91 -2.08 3.11
N SER A 76 17.49 -0.92 2.84
CA SER A 76 16.88 0.38 3.11
C SER A 76 16.51 1.04 1.79
N ALA A 77 15.25 1.29 1.58
CA ALA A 77 14.75 1.94 0.37
C ALA A 77 13.43 2.68 0.67
N PRO A 78 13.16 3.78 -0.04
CA PRO A 78 11.83 4.38 0.00
C PRO A 78 10.81 3.43 -0.66
N ARG A 79 9.57 3.48 -0.21
CA ARG A 79 8.43 2.78 -0.81
C ARG A 79 8.52 1.25 -0.82
N LEU A 80 9.33 0.63 0.03
CA LEU A 80 9.26 -0.82 0.25
C LEU A 80 7.84 -1.24 0.64
N ASP A 81 7.21 -0.47 1.47
CA ASP A 81 5.79 -0.41 1.68
C ASP A 81 5.18 0.52 0.59
N ASN A 82 4.42 0.02 -0.39
CA ASN A 82 4.01 -1.39 -0.52
C ASN A 82 4.52 -2.01 -1.85
N LEU A 83 5.61 -1.50 -2.42
CA LEU A 83 6.16 -1.99 -3.70
C LEU A 83 6.64 -3.45 -3.63
N THR A 84 7.02 -3.95 -2.47
CA THR A 84 7.35 -5.37 -2.30
C THR A 84 6.16 -6.27 -2.53
N SER A 85 4.99 -5.89 -2.03
CA SER A 85 3.73 -6.60 -2.28
C SER A 85 3.28 -6.46 -3.74
N VAL A 86 3.46 -5.29 -4.33
CA VAL A 86 3.18 -5.05 -5.77
C VAL A 86 4.00 -6.01 -6.63
N GLN A 87 5.30 -6.15 -6.37
CA GLN A 87 6.16 -7.07 -7.10
C GLN A 87 5.69 -8.53 -6.93
N ALA A 88 5.37 -8.95 -5.72
CA ALA A 88 4.88 -10.29 -5.46
C ALA A 88 3.54 -10.60 -6.19
N LEU A 89 2.63 -9.63 -6.23
CA LEU A 89 1.37 -9.76 -6.95
C LEU A 89 1.58 -9.85 -8.48
N LEU A 90 2.50 -9.03 -9.03
CA LEU A 90 2.84 -9.08 -10.45
C LEU A 90 3.48 -10.41 -10.82
N ASP A 91 4.44 -10.90 -10.05
CA ASP A 91 5.04 -12.21 -10.27
C ASP A 91 3.99 -13.32 -10.20
N GLY A 92 3.10 -13.25 -9.22
CA GLY A 92 2.03 -14.21 -9.03
C GLY A 92 1.05 -14.27 -10.20
N ILE A 93 0.65 -13.14 -10.78
CA ILE A 93 -0.30 -13.13 -11.91
C ILE A 93 0.36 -13.52 -13.23
N ILE A 94 1.65 -13.22 -13.41
CA ILE A 94 2.41 -13.59 -14.62
C ILE A 94 2.70 -15.09 -14.66
N THR A 95 3.01 -15.67 -13.52
CA THR A 95 3.41 -17.09 -13.42
C THR A 95 2.27 -18.02 -13.05
N GLY A 96 1.18 -17.49 -12.50
CA GLY A 96 0.04 -18.28 -12.03
C GLY A 96 -0.83 -18.77 -13.18
N GLU A 97 -1.05 -20.07 -13.22
CA GLU A 97 -2.01 -20.70 -14.14
C GLU A 97 -3.33 -20.98 -13.42
N ARG A 98 -4.43 -20.91 -14.15
CA ARG A 98 -5.76 -21.21 -13.64
C ARG A 98 -6.60 -21.87 -14.72
N GLU A 99 -7.22 -23.00 -14.39
CA GLU A 99 -8.11 -23.73 -15.31
C GLU A 99 -9.49 -23.03 -15.37
N ASP A 100 -10.02 -22.63 -14.22
CA ASP A 100 -11.35 -22.03 -14.10
C ASP A 100 -11.30 -20.71 -13.34
N GLY A 101 -12.15 -19.74 -13.77
CA GLY A 101 -12.29 -18.44 -13.13
C GLY A 101 -11.32 -17.39 -13.63
N ILE A 102 -11.17 -16.31 -12.88
CA ILE A 102 -10.37 -15.14 -13.26
C ILE A 102 -9.42 -14.80 -12.10
N ASN A 103 -8.12 -14.72 -12.38
CA ASN A 103 -7.17 -14.07 -11.50
C ASN A 103 -7.14 -12.58 -11.83
N LEU A 104 -7.27 -11.76 -10.81
CA LEU A 104 -7.23 -10.32 -10.95
C LEU A 104 -6.36 -9.74 -9.85
N ILE A 105 -5.48 -8.81 -10.19
CA ILE A 105 -4.78 -7.96 -9.23
C ILE A 105 -5.28 -6.53 -9.37
N ALA A 106 -5.38 -5.83 -8.26
CA ALA A 106 -5.70 -4.41 -8.22
C ALA A 106 -4.63 -3.70 -7.41
N LEU A 107 -3.96 -2.72 -8.03
CA LEU A 107 -2.95 -1.89 -7.41
C LEU A 107 -3.57 -0.50 -7.23
N PHE A 108 -3.78 -0.11 -5.98
CA PHE A 108 -4.44 1.15 -5.64
C PHE A 108 -3.43 2.23 -5.30
N ASP A 109 -3.83 3.47 -5.57
CA ASP A 109 -3.12 4.66 -5.14
C ASP A 109 -3.79 5.26 -3.89
N HIS A 110 -3.13 6.22 -3.27
CA HIS A 110 -3.66 7.02 -2.16
C HIS A 110 -4.01 6.23 -0.88
N GLU A 111 -3.33 5.11 -0.62
CA GLU A 111 -3.50 4.37 0.64
C GLU A 111 -3.13 5.25 1.84
N GLU A 112 -2.00 5.95 1.78
CA GLU A 112 -1.43 6.76 2.86
C GLU A 112 -2.31 7.94 3.30
N ILE A 113 -3.23 8.37 2.45
CA ILE A 113 -4.22 9.42 2.75
C ILE A 113 -5.63 8.88 3.03
N GLY A 114 -5.78 7.54 3.14
CA GLY A 114 -7.00 6.86 3.60
C GLY A 114 -7.86 6.26 2.51
N SER A 115 -7.35 6.04 1.30
CA SER A 115 -8.00 5.28 0.21
C SER A 115 -9.35 5.84 -0.30
N ARG A 116 -9.72 7.08 0.05
CA ARG A 116 -11.05 7.64 -0.23
C ARG A 116 -11.17 8.44 -1.53
N THR A 117 -10.12 8.45 -2.32
CA THR A 117 -10.12 9.11 -3.63
C THR A 117 -10.64 8.18 -4.72
N LYS A 118 -10.86 8.70 -5.94
CA LYS A 118 -11.27 7.89 -7.08
C LYS A 118 -10.26 6.81 -7.48
N GLN A 119 -8.98 6.94 -7.08
CA GLN A 119 -7.89 5.99 -7.33
C GLN A 119 -7.67 5.03 -6.15
N GLY A 120 -8.28 5.29 -5.00
CA GLY A 120 -8.08 4.53 -3.78
C GLY A 120 -8.92 3.26 -3.71
N ALA A 121 -8.53 2.36 -2.82
CA ALA A 121 -9.23 1.08 -2.61
C ALA A 121 -10.69 1.25 -2.13
N GLY A 122 -11.02 2.36 -1.49
CA GLY A 122 -12.39 2.70 -1.07
C GLY A 122 -13.30 3.22 -2.19
N SER A 123 -12.80 3.34 -3.43
CA SER A 123 -13.59 3.74 -4.58
C SER A 123 -14.43 2.60 -5.14
N MET A 124 -15.32 2.91 -6.08
CA MET A 124 -16.09 1.90 -6.81
C MET A 124 -15.30 1.23 -7.94
N LEU A 125 -14.07 1.66 -8.21
CA LEU A 125 -13.30 1.27 -9.39
C LEU A 125 -13.17 -0.25 -9.54
N LEU A 126 -12.72 -0.94 -8.51
CA LEU A 126 -12.54 -2.40 -8.57
C LEU A 126 -13.86 -3.10 -8.84
N ARG A 127 -14.91 -2.73 -8.13
CA ARG A 127 -16.24 -3.30 -8.32
C ARG A 127 -16.76 -3.11 -9.74
N ASP A 128 -16.66 -1.89 -10.25
CA ASP A 128 -17.13 -1.54 -11.59
C ASP A 128 -16.35 -2.29 -12.68
N VAL A 129 -15.04 -2.43 -12.52
CA VAL A 129 -14.19 -3.20 -13.45
C VAL A 129 -14.56 -4.68 -13.43
N VAL A 130 -14.69 -5.28 -12.25
CA VAL A 130 -15.07 -6.70 -12.13
C VAL A 130 -16.46 -6.94 -12.72
N GLU A 131 -17.42 -6.08 -12.44
CA GLU A 131 -18.77 -6.18 -13.00
C GLU A 131 -18.75 -6.09 -14.54
N LYS A 132 -18.02 -5.14 -15.11
CA LYS A 132 -17.87 -5.01 -16.58
C LYS A 132 -17.21 -6.24 -17.20
N ILE A 133 -16.18 -6.80 -16.58
CA ILE A 133 -15.56 -8.04 -17.06
C ILE A 133 -16.60 -9.18 -17.07
N GLN A 134 -17.33 -9.37 -16.00
CA GLN A 134 -18.32 -10.43 -15.89
C GLN A 134 -19.45 -10.29 -16.93
N ILE A 135 -19.96 -9.07 -17.11
CA ILE A 135 -20.99 -8.77 -18.12
C ILE A 135 -20.46 -9.03 -19.54
N SER A 136 -19.19 -8.65 -19.84
CA SER A 136 -18.60 -8.91 -21.14
C SER A 136 -18.41 -10.40 -21.45
N LEU A 137 -18.36 -11.23 -20.41
CA LEU A 137 -18.36 -12.69 -20.51
C LEU A 137 -19.76 -13.29 -20.62
N GLY A 138 -20.80 -12.45 -20.78
CA GLY A 138 -22.18 -12.87 -20.98
C GLY A 138 -22.95 -13.22 -19.70
N ARG A 139 -22.44 -12.84 -18.53
CA ARG A 139 -23.12 -13.08 -17.25
C ARG A 139 -24.20 -12.02 -16.99
N ASP A 140 -25.32 -12.44 -16.47
CA ASP A 140 -26.37 -11.55 -15.96
C ASP A 140 -26.07 -11.01 -14.56
N ALA A 141 -26.87 -10.07 -14.07
CA ALA A 141 -26.66 -9.42 -12.79
C ALA A 141 -26.70 -10.38 -11.59
N CYS A 142 -27.45 -11.48 -11.65
CA CYS A 142 -27.49 -12.50 -10.60
C CYS A 142 -26.20 -13.31 -10.60
N GLN A 143 -25.76 -13.74 -11.78
CA GLN A 143 -24.52 -14.49 -11.96
C GLN A 143 -23.29 -13.67 -11.56
N VAL A 144 -23.29 -12.34 -11.80
CA VAL A 144 -22.23 -11.44 -11.32
C VAL A 144 -22.16 -11.44 -9.79
N LYS A 145 -23.30 -11.31 -9.11
CA LYS A 145 -23.34 -11.33 -7.64
C LYS A 145 -22.91 -12.68 -7.07
N GLU A 146 -23.35 -13.76 -7.69
CA GLU A 146 -22.96 -15.13 -7.30
C GLU A 146 -21.44 -15.31 -7.44
N ALA A 147 -20.85 -14.90 -8.57
CA ALA A 147 -19.41 -14.96 -8.81
C ALA A 147 -18.61 -14.14 -7.80
N LEU A 148 -19.09 -12.95 -7.43
CA LEU A 148 -18.46 -12.12 -6.40
C LEU A 148 -18.52 -12.81 -5.03
N TYR A 149 -19.64 -13.38 -4.67
CA TYR A 149 -19.81 -14.07 -3.40
C TYR A 149 -18.92 -15.31 -3.28
N GLN A 150 -18.70 -16.03 -4.38
CA GLN A 150 -17.81 -17.20 -4.46
C GLN A 150 -16.33 -16.82 -4.65
N SER A 151 -16.01 -15.54 -4.80
CA SER A 151 -14.64 -15.07 -4.99
C SER A 151 -13.92 -14.95 -3.65
N MET A 152 -12.60 -15.16 -3.69
CA MET A 152 -11.71 -14.87 -2.58
C MET A 152 -10.91 -13.60 -2.87
N LEU A 153 -10.85 -12.69 -1.91
CA LEU A 153 -10.03 -11.49 -1.95
C LEU A 153 -8.87 -11.63 -0.96
N LEU A 154 -7.65 -11.42 -1.43
CA LEU A 154 -6.48 -11.28 -0.58
C LEU A 154 -6.02 -9.82 -0.62
N SER A 155 -6.04 -9.17 0.53
CA SER A 155 -5.41 -7.86 0.71
C SER A 155 -3.96 -8.08 1.13
N VAL A 156 -3.03 -7.48 0.38
CA VAL A 156 -1.60 -7.70 0.57
C VAL A 156 -0.91 -6.38 0.90
N ASP A 157 -0.29 -6.35 2.07
CA ASP A 157 0.38 -5.18 2.61
C ASP A 157 1.59 -5.60 3.46
N VAL A 158 2.58 -4.73 3.59
CA VAL A 158 3.78 -5.00 4.39
C VAL A 158 3.45 -4.99 5.88
N ALA A 159 3.86 -6.04 6.58
CA ALA A 159 3.76 -6.13 8.04
C ALA A 159 5.02 -5.61 8.73
N HIS A 160 4.85 -5.02 9.91
CA HIS A 160 5.99 -4.70 10.75
C HIS A 160 6.61 -5.96 11.34
N ALA A 161 7.94 -6.00 11.41
CA ALA A 161 8.61 -6.87 12.35
C ALA A 161 8.68 -6.22 13.74
N MET A 162 8.80 -7.04 14.77
CA MET A 162 9.06 -6.58 16.13
C MET A 162 10.38 -5.80 16.16
N HIS A 163 10.31 -4.54 16.65
CA HIS A 163 11.50 -3.72 16.81
C HIS A 163 12.07 -3.90 18.22
N PRO A 164 13.35 -4.28 18.39
CA PRO A 164 13.92 -4.63 19.69
C PRO A 164 13.83 -3.49 20.72
N ASN A 165 13.89 -2.23 20.28
CA ASN A 165 13.76 -1.06 21.16
C ASN A 165 12.30 -0.62 21.38
N GLN A 166 11.32 -1.28 20.77
CA GLN A 166 9.90 -0.91 20.79
C GLN A 166 8.99 -2.16 20.88
N ASN A 167 9.45 -3.18 21.59
CA ASN A 167 8.74 -4.46 21.73
C ASN A 167 7.33 -4.31 22.32
N GLN A 168 7.11 -3.27 23.15
CA GLN A 168 5.81 -2.98 23.76
C GLN A 168 4.74 -2.56 22.72
N LYS A 169 5.12 -2.30 21.48
CA LYS A 169 4.18 -1.99 20.39
C LYS A 169 3.66 -3.22 19.67
N ALA A 170 4.33 -4.34 19.78
CA ALA A 170 3.86 -5.60 19.25
C ALA A 170 2.88 -6.26 20.23
N ASP A 171 2.05 -7.16 19.70
CA ASP A 171 1.27 -8.09 20.55
C ASP A 171 2.20 -8.94 21.41
N VAL A 172 1.73 -9.32 22.61
CA VAL A 172 2.57 -10.03 23.59
C VAL A 172 2.96 -11.43 23.11
N THR A 173 2.10 -12.07 22.31
CA THR A 173 2.25 -13.48 21.88
C THR A 173 2.57 -13.63 20.40
N ASN A 174 2.20 -12.65 19.55
CA ASN A 174 2.39 -12.70 18.12
C ASN A 174 3.36 -11.59 17.69
N GLN A 175 4.64 -11.90 17.74
CA GLN A 175 5.73 -10.97 17.45
C GLN A 175 6.46 -11.39 16.17
N PRO A 176 6.09 -10.86 15.01
CA PRO A 176 6.73 -11.24 13.75
C PRO A 176 8.20 -10.81 13.72
N VAL A 177 9.03 -11.65 13.16
CA VAL A 177 10.48 -11.46 13.05
C VAL A 177 10.87 -11.36 11.59
N LEU A 178 11.82 -10.48 11.26
CA LEU A 178 12.37 -10.35 9.89
C LEU A 178 12.89 -11.69 9.37
N ASN A 179 12.71 -11.94 8.09
CA ASN A 179 13.17 -13.14 7.38
C ASN A 179 12.57 -14.47 7.89
N ARG A 180 11.39 -14.43 8.52
CA ARG A 180 10.67 -15.64 8.98
C ARG A 180 9.39 -15.92 8.18
N GLY A 181 9.30 -15.38 6.99
CA GLY A 181 8.14 -15.52 6.10
C GLY A 181 7.14 -14.37 6.22
N PHE A 182 6.12 -14.39 5.37
CA PHE A 182 5.08 -13.37 5.39
C PHE A 182 4.15 -13.51 6.61
N CYS A 183 3.36 -12.47 6.87
CA CYS A 183 2.47 -12.43 8.01
C CYS A 183 1.00 -12.59 7.59
N ILE A 184 0.30 -13.53 8.20
CA ILE A 184 -1.16 -13.59 8.14
C ILE A 184 -1.67 -12.63 9.22
N LYS A 185 -2.31 -11.54 8.79
CA LYS A 185 -2.78 -10.47 9.69
C LYS A 185 -4.18 -10.78 10.21
N GLU A 186 -4.33 -10.75 11.52
CA GLU A 186 -5.61 -10.86 12.22
C GLU A 186 -5.82 -9.66 13.14
N SER A 187 -7.06 -9.31 13.41
CA SER A 187 -7.41 -8.20 14.30
C SER A 187 -8.60 -8.56 15.18
N GLY A 188 -8.43 -8.50 16.48
CA GLY A 188 -9.47 -8.83 17.45
C GLY A 188 -10.67 -7.88 17.42
N ASN A 189 -10.49 -6.65 16.95
CA ASN A 189 -11.57 -5.67 16.78
C ASN A 189 -12.19 -5.69 15.36
N GLN A 190 -11.88 -6.73 14.57
CA GLN A 190 -12.42 -6.93 13.21
C GLN A 190 -12.10 -5.78 12.24
N SER A 191 -10.99 -5.09 12.44
CA SER A 191 -10.50 -4.08 11.47
C SER A 191 -9.93 -4.72 10.20
N TYR A 192 -9.66 -6.01 10.22
CA TYR A 192 -9.38 -6.84 9.03
C TYR A 192 -10.50 -7.87 8.87
N ALA A 193 -10.93 -8.10 7.63
CA ALA A 193 -11.94 -9.08 7.29
C ALA A 193 -11.36 -10.51 7.19
N THR A 194 -10.30 -10.80 7.92
CA THR A 194 -9.65 -12.11 7.96
C THR A 194 -10.49 -13.10 8.78
N ASP A 195 -10.84 -14.22 8.18
CA ASP A 195 -11.58 -15.30 8.83
C ASP A 195 -10.81 -16.63 8.82
N CYS A 196 -11.27 -17.57 9.64
CA CYS A 196 -10.57 -18.84 9.82
C CYS A 196 -10.61 -19.75 8.59
N GLU A 197 -11.60 -19.62 7.71
CA GLU A 197 -11.73 -20.43 6.49
C GLU A 197 -10.62 -20.08 5.51
N VAL A 198 -10.47 -18.80 5.20
CA VAL A 198 -9.42 -18.31 4.31
C VAL A 198 -8.03 -18.53 4.90
N VAL A 199 -7.86 -18.30 6.20
CA VAL A 199 -6.60 -18.60 6.91
C VAL A 199 -6.21 -20.07 6.76
N ALA A 200 -7.16 -20.99 6.93
CA ALA A 200 -6.90 -22.43 6.80
C ALA A 200 -6.46 -22.81 5.38
N ILE A 201 -7.06 -22.20 4.35
CA ILE A 201 -6.67 -22.40 2.96
C ILE A 201 -5.22 -21.92 2.73
N VAL A 202 -4.90 -20.72 3.16
CA VAL A 202 -3.55 -20.13 3.02
C VAL A 202 -2.52 -20.97 3.76
N GLU A 203 -2.81 -21.41 4.99
CA GLU A 203 -1.91 -22.27 5.77
C GLU A 203 -1.68 -23.63 5.11
N GLN A 204 -2.71 -24.22 4.48
CA GLN A 204 -2.54 -25.48 3.75
C GLN A 204 -1.64 -25.32 2.53
N ILE A 205 -1.81 -24.22 1.77
CA ILE A 205 -0.93 -23.88 0.65
C ILE A 205 0.51 -23.73 1.15
N CYS A 206 0.71 -22.97 2.21
CA CYS A 206 2.03 -22.77 2.79
C CYS A 206 2.70 -24.07 3.23
N LYS A 207 1.96 -24.97 3.86
CA LYS A 207 2.47 -26.28 4.26
C LYS A 207 2.84 -27.15 3.05
N LYS A 208 1.97 -27.17 2.04
CA LYS A 208 2.19 -27.96 0.82
C LYS A 208 3.42 -27.48 0.05
N GLU A 209 3.56 -26.19 -0.11
CA GLU A 209 4.62 -25.55 -0.89
C GLU A 209 5.87 -25.19 -0.05
N MET A 210 5.91 -25.58 1.22
CA MET A 210 6.99 -25.26 2.18
C MET A 210 7.29 -23.76 2.30
N ILE A 211 6.26 -22.93 2.23
CA ILE A 211 6.37 -21.46 2.36
C ILE A 211 6.33 -21.10 3.83
N ALA A 212 7.34 -20.37 4.30
CA ALA A 212 7.38 -19.87 5.65
C ALA A 212 6.36 -18.73 5.87
N TYR A 213 5.62 -18.78 6.97
CA TYR A 213 4.67 -17.74 7.35
C TYR A 213 4.65 -17.56 8.87
N GLN A 214 4.13 -16.43 9.30
CA GLN A 214 3.94 -16.06 10.70
C GLN A 214 2.51 -15.55 10.89
N LYS A 215 2.00 -15.63 12.13
CA LYS A 215 0.76 -14.94 12.49
C LYS A 215 1.09 -13.57 13.07
N TYR A 216 0.29 -12.58 12.71
CA TYR A 216 0.38 -11.22 13.18
C TYR A 216 -0.98 -10.80 13.75
N VAL A 217 -0.99 -10.40 14.99
CA VAL A 217 -2.18 -9.84 15.62
C VAL A 217 -1.89 -8.40 16.00
N ASN A 218 -2.73 -7.48 15.54
CA ASN A 218 -2.66 -6.10 16.00
C ASN A 218 -3.08 -6.00 17.45
N ARG A 219 -2.39 -5.17 18.20
CA ARG A 219 -2.86 -4.78 19.55
C ARG A 219 -4.23 -4.10 19.42
N SER A 220 -5.18 -4.53 20.24
CA SER A 220 -6.57 -4.02 20.19
C SER A 220 -6.70 -2.56 20.64
N ASP A 221 -5.68 -2.03 21.34
CA ASP A 221 -5.63 -0.65 21.84
C ASP A 221 -4.88 0.31 20.90
N ILE A 222 -4.39 -0.18 19.76
CA ILE A 222 -3.71 0.61 18.73
C ILE A 222 -4.44 0.42 17.42
N ALA A 223 -4.71 1.53 16.71
CA ALA A 223 -5.29 1.45 15.38
C ALA A 223 -4.31 0.75 14.44
N GLY A 224 -4.78 -0.29 13.76
CA GLY A 224 -4.02 -0.96 12.71
C GLY A 224 -3.87 -0.06 11.49
N GLY A 225 -2.78 -0.23 10.75
CA GLY A 225 -2.70 0.23 9.38
C GLY A 225 -3.62 -0.63 8.51
N SER A 226 -4.31 -0.02 7.60
CA SER A 226 -5.16 -0.69 6.60
C SER A 226 -4.44 -0.73 5.26
#